data_10fdd5f5b9a2a78f0499625dcd411ebb
#
_entry.id   10fdd5f5b9a2a78f0499625dcd411ebb
#
_cell.length_a   1.000
_cell.length_b   1.000
_cell.length_c   1.000
_cell.angle_alpha   90.00
_cell.angle_beta   90.00
_cell.angle_gamma   90.00
#
_symmetry.space_group_name_H-M   'P 1'
#
loop_
_entity.id
_entity.type
_entity.pdbx_description
1 polymer ?
#
loop_
_entity_poly.entity_id
_entity_poly.type
_entity_poly.pdbx_seq_one_letter_code
_entity_poly.pdbx_strand_id
1 'polypeptide(L)'
;MSLIEKIRTDLVEARKARADSDKISLLTTLVGEAARVGKDAGNRETTDAETMAVVKKFVKNAEQTLADLGKYGRDTGSIQHEIAILTEYLPAALPVGEVEKAVEEIVAGLADPKAKSAIGQVNKALKERFGDAFDGNTMVPIVKRILETK
;
A
#
# COMPACT_ATOMS: atom_id res chain seq x y z
N MET A 1 -5.15 7.92 -17.84
CA MET A 1 -4.00 8.59 -17.15
C MET A 1 -3.33 7.59 -16.22
N SER A 2 -2.03 7.42 -16.35
CA SER A 2 -1.28 6.55 -15.46
C SER A 2 -1.16 7.14 -14.06
N LEU A 3 -0.89 6.30 -13.07
CA LEU A 3 -0.75 6.76 -11.68
C LEU A 3 0.39 7.77 -11.53
N ILE A 4 1.53 7.55 -12.19
CA ILE A 4 2.66 8.48 -12.15
C ILE A 4 2.30 9.83 -12.78
N GLU A 5 1.52 9.83 -13.85
CA GLU A 5 1.03 11.07 -14.48
C GLU A 5 0.08 11.83 -13.56
N LYS A 6 -0.79 11.11 -12.86
CA LYS A 6 -1.69 11.72 -11.86
C LYS A 6 -0.88 12.41 -10.77
N ILE A 7 0.13 11.75 -10.23
CA ILE A 7 0.99 12.33 -9.19
C ILE A 7 1.73 13.56 -9.72
N ARG A 8 2.23 13.51 -10.94
CA ARG A 8 2.87 14.66 -11.60
C ARG A 8 1.92 15.84 -11.75
N THR A 9 0.69 15.57 -12.17
CA THR A 9 -0.35 16.59 -12.31
C THR A 9 -0.67 17.24 -10.97
N ASP A 10 -0.84 16.42 -9.94
CA ASP A 10 -1.11 16.89 -8.57
C ASP A 10 0.03 17.75 -8.04
N LEU A 11 1.29 17.40 -8.36
CA LEU A 11 2.45 18.20 -8.02
C LEU A 11 2.44 19.58 -8.70
N VAL A 12 2.12 19.62 -9.99
CA VAL A 12 2.02 20.86 -10.75
C VAL A 12 0.91 21.75 -10.18
N GLU A 13 -0.25 21.16 -9.88
CA GLU A 13 -1.37 21.87 -9.27
C GLU A 13 -1.02 22.41 -7.88
N ALA A 14 -0.34 21.59 -7.06
CA ALA A 14 0.11 22.02 -5.73
C ALA A 14 1.07 23.22 -5.82
N ARG A 15 1.98 23.22 -6.79
CA ARG A 15 2.89 24.34 -7.01
C ARG A 15 2.14 25.60 -7.46
N LYS A 16 1.18 25.46 -8.38
CA LYS A 16 0.35 26.57 -8.87
C LYS A 16 -0.52 27.17 -7.75
N ALA A 17 -1.08 26.33 -6.91
CA ALA A 17 -1.93 26.73 -5.78
C ALA A 17 -1.10 27.24 -4.59
N ARG A 18 0.23 27.21 -4.66
CA ARG A 18 1.12 27.53 -3.54
C ARG A 18 0.74 26.75 -2.29
N ALA A 19 0.46 25.45 -2.51
CA ALA A 19 0.12 24.55 -1.43
C ALA A 19 1.27 24.43 -0.42
N ASP A 20 0.99 23.73 0.67
CA ASP A 20 1.91 23.42 1.73
C ASP A 20 3.26 22.92 1.17
N SER A 21 4.35 23.48 1.66
CA SER A 21 5.71 23.10 1.24
C SER A 21 5.99 21.62 1.48
N ASP A 22 5.41 21.04 2.54
CA ASP A 22 5.56 19.63 2.86
C ASP A 22 4.93 18.75 1.77
N LYS A 23 3.74 19.10 1.29
CA LYS A 23 3.07 18.43 0.19
C LYS A 23 3.89 18.49 -1.10
N ILE A 24 4.38 19.68 -1.45
CA ILE A 24 5.19 19.90 -2.65
C ILE A 24 6.48 19.08 -2.59
N SER A 25 7.18 19.10 -1.46
CA SER A 25 8.41 18.33 -1.25
C SER A 25 8.16 16.83 -1.34
N LEU A 26 7.10 16.34 -0.71
CA LEU A 26 6.71 14.94 -0.72
C LEU A 26 6.42 14.46 -2.14
N LEU A 27 5.58 15.18 -2.89
CA LEU A 27 5.22 14.83 -4.26
C LEU A 27 6.42 14.91 -5.21
N THR A 28 7.31 15.88 -5.02
CA THR A 28 8.54 16.01 -5.79
C THR A 28 9.43 14.77 -5.61
N THR A 29 9.64 14.36 -4.37
CA THR A 29 10.44 13.17 -4.05
C THR A 29 9.79 11.90 -4.58
N LEU A 30 8.48 11.77 -4.39
CA LEU A 30 7.70 10.62 -4.85
C LEU A 30 7.78 10.46 -6.37
N VAL A 31 7.58 11.53 -7.12
CA VAL A 31 7.69 11.51 -8.59
C VAL A 31 9.10 11.12 -9.02
N GLY A 32 10.13 11.67 -8.36
CA GLY A 32 11.52 11.37 -8.66
C GLY A 32 11.86 9.89 -8.47
N GLU A 33 11.46 9.32 -7.34
CA GLU A 33 11.69 7.90 -7.04
C GLU A 33 10.90 7.00 -7.98
N ALA A 34 9.64 7.32 -8.24
CA ALA A 34 8.82 6.54 -9.15
C ALA A 34 9.37 6.58 -10.58
N ALA A 35 9.76 7.74 -11.09
CA ALA A 35 10.32 7.88 -12.43
C ALA A 35 11.65 7.12 -12.58
N ARG A 36 12.43 7.05 -11.51
CA ARG A 36 13.70 6.32 -11.50
C ARG A 36 13.51 4.83 -11.79
N VAL A 37 12.45 4.23 -11.27
CA VAL A 37 12.16 2.80 -11.49
C VAL A 37 12.06 2.49 -12.98
N GLY A 38 11.28 3.26 -13.74
CA GLY A 38 11.14 3.07 -15.17
C GLY A 38 12.44 3.35 -15.94
N LYS A 39 13.18 4.37 -15.51
CA LYS A 39 14.47 4.71 -16.10
C LYS A 39 15.48 3.56 -15.94
N ASP A 40 15.59 3.02 -14.74
CA ASP A 40 16.51 1.93 -14.42
C ASP A 40 16.11 0.62 -15.13
N ALA A 41 14.82 0.44 -15.43
CA ALA A 41 14.29 -0.75 -16.10
C ALA A 41 14.40 -0.73 -17.63
N GLY A 42 15.16 0.17 -18.21
CA GLY A 42 15.37 0.27 -19.66
C GLY A 42 14.90 1.58 -20.27
N ASN A 43 14.92 2.63 -19.46
CA ASN A 43 14.57 3.99 -19.90
C ASN A 43 13.15 4.11 -20.44
N ARG A 44 12.21 3.42 -19.80
CA ARG A 44 10.78 3.42 -20.11
C ARG A 44 9.98 4.16 -19.02
N GLU A 45 8.71 4.38 -19.31
CA GLU A 45 7.80 4.94 -18.31
C GLU A 45 7.52 3.91 -17.21
N THR A 46 7.41 4.39 -15.98
CA THR A 46 7.09 3.57 -14.80
C THR A 46 5.64 3.10 -14.90
N THR A 47 5.40 1.82 -14.68
CA THR A 47 4.03 1.26 -14.69
C THR A 47 3.27 1.65 -13.43
N ASP A 48 1.94 1.50 -13.46
CA ASP A 48 1.08 1.75 -12.31
C ASP A 48 1.44 0.85 -11.12
N ALA A 49 1.70 -0.43 -11.37
CA ALA A 49 2.11 -1.37 -10.34
C ALA A 49 3.44 -0.96 -9.67
N GLU A 50 4.41 -0.54 -10.46
CA GLU A 50 5.70 -0.04 -9.96
C GLU A 50 5.53 1.25 -9.17
N THR A 51 4.72 2.18 -9.67
CA THR A 51 4.41 3.44 -8.97
C THR A 51 3.72 3.15 -7.64
N MET A 52 2.77 2.23 -7.64
CA MET A 52 2.06 1.81 -6.43
C MET A 52 3.01 1.20 -5.39
N ALA A 53 3.98 0.39 -5.85
CA ALA A 53 5.01 -0.17 -4.97
C ALA A 53 5.87 0.93 -4.32
N VAL A 54 6.21 1.97 -5.06
CA VAL A 54 6.95 3.13 -4.53
C VAL A 54 6.11 3.87 -3.48
N VAL A 55 4.83 4.12 -3.76
CA VAL A 55 3.91 4.77 -2.81
C VAL A 55 3.78 3.94 -1.53
N LYS A 56 3.61 2.63 -1.64
CA LYS A 56 3.55 1.72 -0.48
C LYS A 56 4.83 1.78 0.37
N LYS A 57 5.98 1.84 -0.27
CA LYS A 57 7.27 1.99 0.42
C LYS A 57 7.33 3.30 1.20
N PHE A 58 6.88 4.40 0.59
CA PHE A 58 6.82 5.71 1.24
C PHE A 58 5.88 5.69 2.44
N VAL A 59 4.70 5.08 2.31
CA VAL A 59 3.74 4.91 3.42
C VAL A 59 4.38 4.14 4.55
N LYS A 60 5.02 3.01 4.26
CA LYS A 60 5.69 2.18 5.26
C LYS A 60 6.78 2.95 6.02
N ASN A 61 7.60 3.70 5.28
CA ASN A 61 8.64 4.52 5.89
C ASN A 61 8.05 5.65 6.75
N ALA A 62 6.96 6.26 6.30
CA ALA A 62 6.27 7.31 7.05
C ALA A 62 5.62 6.75 8.32
N GLU A 63 5.02 5.56 8.25
CA GLU A 63 4.46 4.88 9.42
C GLU A 63 5.54 4.52 10.44
N GLN A 64 6.71 4.09 9.99
CA GLN A 64 7.85 3.84 10.86
C GLN A 64 8.33 5.13 11.54
N THR A 65 8.41 6.21 10.79
CA THR A 65 8.76 7.53 11.33
C THR A 65 7.72 8.01 12.34
N LEU A 66 6.44 7.79 12.05
CA LEU A 66 5.34 8.12 12.97
C LEU A 66 5.49 7.37 14.30
N ALA A 67 5.77 6.08 14.24
CA ALA A 67 5.99 5.26 15.44
C ALA A 67 7.19 5.75 16.24
N ASP A 68 8.29 6.07 15.57
CA ASP A 68 9.51 6.58 16.21
C ASP A 68 9.28 7.95 16.87
N LEU A 69 8.60 8.87 16.18
CA LEU A 69 8.26 10.18 16.73
C LEU A 69 7.34 10.07 17.93
N GLY A 70 6.34 9.19 17.86
CA GLY A 70 5.43 8.93 18.98
C GLY A 70 6.15 8.37 20.20
N LYS A 71 7.11 7.49 19.98
CA LYS A 71 7.95 6.90 21.04
C LYS A 71 8.75 7.96 21.80
N TYR A 72 9.20 8.99 21.11
CA TYR A 72 9.98 10.09 21.71
C TYR A 72 9.12 11.30 22.10
N GLY A 73 7.81 11.20 22.00
CA GLY A 73 6.88 12.28 22.34
C GLY A 73 7.01 13.52 21.44
N ARG A 74 7.49 13.35 20.21
CA ARG A 74 7.64 14.44 19.25
C ARG A 74 6.36 14.68 18.46
N ASP A 75 6.25 15.88 17.86
CA ASP A 75 5.10 16.23 17.03
C ASP A 75 5.01 15.29 15.81
N THR A 76 3.85 14.69 15.61
CA THR A 76 3.56 13.75 14.51
C THR A 76 2.64 14.35 13.44
N GLY A 77 2.21 15.59 13.58
CA GLY A 77 1.24 16.22 12.66
C GLY A 77 1.69 16.21 11.20
N SER A 78 2.94 16.56 10.95
CA SER A 78 3.51 16.61 9.59
C SER A 78 3.55 15.22 8.95
N ILE A 79 4.02 14.21 9.69
CA ILE A 79 4.11 12.85 9.14
C ILE A 79 2.73 12.21 8.94
N GLN A 80 1.77 12.50 9.81
CA GLN A 80 0.38 12.08 9.61
C GLN A 80 -0.21 12.68 8.34
N HIS A 81 0.08 13.93 8.06
CA HIS A 81 -0.34 14.61 6.84
C HIS A 81 0.29 13.96 5.59
N GLU A 82 1.56 13.62 5.64
CA GLU A 82 2.23 12.88 4.56
C GLU A 82 1.57 11.53 4.29
N ILE A 83 1.26 10.78 5.32
CA ILE A 83 0.57 9.48 5.20
C ILE A 83 -0.80 9.66 4.54
N ALA A 84 -1.56 10.67 4.93
CA ALA A 84 -2.86 10.98 4.34
C ALA A 84 -2.74 11.27 2.83
N ILE A 85 -1.74 12.06 2.42
CA ILE A 85 -1.49 12.37 1.01
C ILE A 85 -1.14 11.09 0.23
N LEU A 86 -0.24 10.28 0.76
CA LEU A 86 0.23 9.06 0.11
C LEU A 86 -0.89 8.02 -0.05
N THR A 87 -1.73 7.86 0.95
CA THR A 87 -2.82 6.87 0.93
C THR A 87 -3.89 7.19 -0.10
N GLU A 88 -4.01 8.44 -0.53
CA GLU A 88 -4.93 8.83 -1.61
C GLU A 88 -4.58 8.16 -2.94
N TYR A 89 -3.31 7.79 -3.15
CA TYR A 89 -2.85 7.12 -4.37
C TYR A 89 -2.96 5.59 -4.32
N LEU A 90 -3.26 5.02 -3.16
CA LEU A 90 -3.43 3.59 -3.00
C LEU A 90 -4.90 3.20 -3.22
N PRO A 91 -5.17 1.95 -3.70
CA PRO A 91 -6.53 1.46 -3.77
C PRO A 91 -7.18 1.53 -2.38
N ALA A 92 -8.48 1.82 -2.35
CA ALA A 92 -9.23 1.79 -1.10
C ALA A 92 -9.03 0.44 -0.41
N ALA A 93 -8.78 0.45 0.90
CA ALA A 93 -8.68 -0.78 1.67
C ALA A 93 -9.99 -1.56 1.56
N LEU A 94 -9.89 -2.87 1.29
CA LEU A 94 -11.06 -3.74 1.22
C LEU A 94 -11.71 -3.80 2.61
N PRO A 95 -13.07 -3.76 2.70
CA PRO A 95 -13.74 -3.96 3.96
C PRO A 95 -13.34 -5.30 4.59
N VAL A 96 -13.10 -5.31 5.91
CA VAL A 96 -12.68 -6.52 6.62
C VAL A 96 -13.68 -7.67 6.38
N GLY A 97 -14.98 -7.37 6.35
CA GLY A 97 -16.01 -8.37 6.09
C GLY A 97 -15.89 -9.07 4.73
N GLU A 98 -15.48 -8.32 3.69
CA GLU A 98 -15.24 -8.92 2.36
C GLU A 98 -14.01 -9.83 2.37
N VAL A 99 -12.95 -9.41 3.05
CA VAL A 99 -11.73 -10.22 3.20
C VAL A 99 -12.03 -11.51 3.98
N GLU A 100 -12.74 -11.41 5.09
CA GLU A 100 -13.16 -12.56 5.89
C GLU A 100 -13.98 -13.55 5.09
N LYS A 101 -14.96 -13.07 4.33
CA LYS A 101 -15.79 -13.89 3.46
C LYS A 101 -14.97 -14.61 2.41
N ALA A 102 -14.05 -13.90 1.75
CA ALA A 102 -13.16 -14.49 0.76
C ALA A 102 -12.26 -15.57 1.37
N VAL A 103 -11.70 -15.32 2.55
CA VAL A 103 -10.86 -16.29 3.28
C VAL A 103 -11.68 -17.53 3.63
N GLU A 104 -12.90 -17.37 4.15
CA GLU A 104 -13.77 -18.50 4.49
C GLU A 104 -14.11 -19.35 3.27
N GLU A 105 -14.41 -18.74 2.14
CA GLU A 105 -14.65 -19.45 0.88
C GLU A 105 -13.43 -20.25 0.43
N ILE A 106 -12.23 -19.67 0.52
CA ILE A 106 -10.98 -20.33 0.14
C ILE A 106 -10.69 -21.49 1.10
N VAL A 107 -10.83 -21.27 2.40
CA VAL A 107 -10.61 -22.30 3.44
C VAL A 107 -11.57 -23.46 3.25
N ALA A 108 -12.82 -23.20 2.92
CA ALA A 108 -13.82 -24.26 2.65
C ALA A 108 -13.43 -25.13 1.47
N GLY A 109 -12.67 -24.61 0.52
CA GLY A 109 -12.15 -25.37 -0.63
C GLY A 109 -10.85 -26.11 -0.37
N LEU A 110 -10.22 -25.94 0.80
CA LEU A 110 -8.97 -26.62 1.13
C LEU A 110 -9.21 -28.08 1.52
N ALA A 111 -8.31 -28.97 1.06
CA ALA A 111 -8.35 -30.38 1.43
C ALA A 111 -8.05 -30.58 2.92
N ASP A 112 -7.11 -29.80 3.48
CA ASP A 112 -6.74 -29.85 4.89
C ASP A 112 -6.47 -28.44 5.42
N PRO A 113 -7.47 -27.79 6.03
CA PRO A 113 -7.31 -26.45 6.61
C PRO A 113 -6.33 -26.40 7.79
N LYS A 114 -6.03 -27.53 8.40
CA LYS A 114 -5.10 -27.62 9.54
C LYS A 114 -3.65 -27.85 9.12
N ALA A 115 -3.39 -28.09 7.84
CA ALA A 115 -2.04 -28.28 7.33
C ALA A 115 -1.20 -27.01 7.51
N LYS A 116 0.09 -27.17 7.77
CA LYS A 116 1.03 -26.02 7.89
C LYS A 116 1.07 -25.18 6.62
N SER A 117 0.85 -25.80 5.47
CA SER A 117 0.82 -25.12 4.17
C SER A 117 -0.48 -24.36 3.90
N ALA A 118 -1.52 -24.54 4.72
CA ALA A 118 -2.82 -23.91 4.51
C ALA A 118 -2.73 -22.39 4.44
N ILE A 119 -1.94 -21.76 5.31
CA ILE A 119 -1.72 -20.30 5.32
C ILE A 119 -1.15 -19.83 3.98
N GLY A 120 -0.13 -20.52 3.47
CA GLY A 120 0.49 -20.19 2.18
C GLY A 120 -0.47 -20.36 1.02
N GLN A 121 -1.27 -21.41 1.02
CA GLN A 121 -2.28 -21.67 -0.01
C GLN A 121 -3.36 -20.58 -0.03
N VAL A 122 -3.85 -20.19 1.14
CA VAL A 122 -4.86 -19.13 1.26
C VAL A 122 -4.27 -17.77 0.81
N ASN A 123 -3.06 -17.44 1.22
CA ASN A 123 -2.40 -16.19 0.82
C ASN A 123 -2.20 -16.14 -0.69
N LYS A 124 -1.81 -17.23 -1.32
CA LYS A 124 -1.67 -17.33 -2.77
C LYS A 124 -3.01 -17.08 -3.48
N ALA A 125 -4.07 -17.72 -3.01
CA ALA A 125 -5.41 -17.55 -3.56
C ALA A 125 -5.92 -16.12 -3.39
N LEU A 126 -5.65 -15.47 -2.26
CA LEU A 126 -5.99 -14.06 -2.02
C LEU A 126 -5.24 -13.14 -2.98
N LYS A 127 -3.97 -13.38 -3.23
CA LYS A 127 -3.18 -12.60 -4.20
C LYS A 127 -3.76 -12.72 -5.61
N GLU A 128 -4.16 -13.92 -6.01
CA GLU A 128 -4.80 -14.15 -7.31
C GLU A 128 -6.16 -13.47 -7.40
N ARG A 129 -6.95 -13.50 -6.33
CA ARG A 129 -8.30 -12.94 -6.29
C ARG A 129 -8.31 -11.42 -6.24
N PHE A 130 -7.46 -10.81 -5.40
CA PHE A 130 -7.44 -9.36 -5.17
C PHE A 130 -6.34 -8.63 -5.92
N GLY A 131 -5.34 -9.34 -6.44
CA GLY A 131 -4.25 -8.73 -7.19
C GLY A 131 -3.54 -7.63 -6.40
N ASP A 132 -3.51 -6.42 -6.96
CA ASP A 132 -2.85 -5.27 -6.34
C ASP A 132 -3.50 -4.79 -5.04
N ALA A 133 -4.76 -5.15 -4.79
CA ALA A 133 -5.47 -4.83 -3.55
C ALA A 133 -5.06 -5.75 -2.39
N PHE A 134 -4.30 -6.83 -2.65
CA PHE A 134 -3.82 -7.71 -1.59
C PHE A 134 -2.81 -6.98 -0.70
N ASP A 135 -3.10 -6.99 0.61
CA ASP A 135 -2.21 -6.44 1.63
C ASP A 135 -1.93 -7.50 2.69
N GLY A 136 -0.71 -8.03 2.67
CA GLY A 136 -0.29 -9.06 3.62
C GLY A 136 -0.35 -8.61 5.08
N ASN A 137 -0.06 -7.35 5.35
CA ASN A 137 -0.08 -6.83 6.73
C ASN A 137 -1.48 -6.83 7.34
N THR A 138 -2.51 -6.61 6.52
CA THR A 138 -3.91 -6.60 6.97
C THR A 138 -4.56 -7.98 6.84
N MET A 139 -4.29 -8.69 5.76
CA MET A 139 -4.99 -9.94 5.41
C MET A 139 -4.42 -11.17 6.11
N VAL A 140 -3.10 -11.26 6.29
CA VAL A 140 -2.48 -12.44 6.94
C VAL A 140 -2.98 -12.67 8.36
N PRO A 141 -3.13 -11.64 9.22
CA PRO A 141 -3.74 -11.84 10.55
C PRO A 141 -5.17 -12.37 10.49
N ILE A 142 -5.96 -11.95 9.49
CA ILE A 142 -7.33 -12.44 9.28
C ILE A 142 -7.31 -13.90 8.89
N VAL A 143 -6.41 -14.30 7.98
CA VAL A 143 -6.23 -15.70 7.55
C VAL A 143 -5.88 -16.59 8.75
N LYS A 144 -4.93 -16.18 9.56
CA LYS A 144 -4.52 -16.92 10.77
C LYS A 144 -5.69 -17.11 11.73
N ARG A 145 -6.43 -16.03 12.01
CA ARG A 145 -7.58 -16.06 12.91
C ARG A 145 -8.63 -17.07 12.43
N ILE A 146 -8.97 -17.04 11.15
CA ILE A 146 -9.98 -17.94 10.58
C ILE A 146 -9.50 -19.38 10.58
N LEU A 147 -8.25 -19.64 10.23
CA LEU A 147 -7.67 -21.00 10.25
C LEU A 147 -7.61 -21.58 11.66
N GLU A 148 -7.36 -20.77 12.67
CA GLU A 148 -7.35 -21.19 14.08
C GLU A 148 -8.72 -21.66 14.57
N THR A 149 -9.80 -21.19 13.95
CA THR A 149 -11.19 -21.56 14.31
C THR A 149 -11.66 -22.83 13.62
N LYS A 150 -10.89 -23.39 12.70
CA LYS A 150 -11.19 -24.64 11.96
C LYS A 150 -10.38 -25.81 12.52
#